data_b192dc21986b1843fe453d22ad0d6425
#
_entry.id   b192dc21986b1843fe453d22ad0d6425
#
_cell.length_a   1.000
_cell.length_b   1.000
_cell.length_c   1.000
_cell.angle_alpha   90.00
_cell.angle_beta   90.00
_cell.angle_gamma   90.00
#
_symmetry.space_group_name_H-M   'P 1'
#
loop_
_entity.id
_entity.type
_entity.pdbx_description
1 polymer ?
#
loop_
_entity_poly.entity_id
_entity_poly.type
_entity_poly.pdbx_seq_one_letter_code
_entity_poly.pdbx_strand_id
1 'polypeptide(L)'
;MAAVSCSDDVETVKLEGVTLAPTTVSMLPAETTQLTLTVQPENADYDAILWTSDNEAVATVDEAGLVTAVAAGTANIRVEVKEFSALCAVTVFAGNKLADNAQVGDFYLADGSLLDRETDAATITSANAIGIVFTTDVTRMGEAEKEALRAKSVEPHGLVIATRTPRQVTDLFYWYMTPDYDSSRDESEIGLPKLWDNFEEGEGKEHETYALVNNDLEGYKYNMAIRTERKADFEAGYYGAIKAAADFEIEVPAPAASTGWYLPSAGQWFDVLRNLAGVELSDTESSFFLIDDYGNFSWMNKGRVNDILNECMAHVADNMKTPYASLGNQDQYWTWSTVSDDQARIIMFDNASFVYSWWYRKYFQWSVRTVLGF
;
A
#
# COMPACT_ATOMS: atom_id res chain seq x y z
N MET A 1 -30.99 -70.65 40.97
CA MET A 1 -30.26 -70.00 39.85
C MET A 1 -30.51 -68.51 39.96
N ALA A 2 -29.55 -67.76 40.39
CA ALA A 2 -29.65 -66.30 40.44
C ALA A 2 -29.17 -65.80 39.11
N ALA A 3 -30.01 -65.04 38.41
CA ALA A 3 -29.65 -64.32 37.20
C ALA A 3 -28.83 -63.11 37.61
N VAL A 4 -27.55 -63.07 37.22
CA VAL A 4 -26.72 -61.88 37.27
C VAL A 4 -27.12 -61.00 36.10
N SER A 5 -27.80 -59.91 36.38
CA SER A 5 -28.01 -58.80 35.42
C SER A 5 -26.71 -58.03 35.36
N CYS A 6 -25.92 -58.22 34.31
CA CYS A 6 -24.94 -57.24 33.92
C CYS A 6 -25.67 -56.02 33.33
N SER A 7 -25.81 -54.98 34.10
CA SER A 7 -26.05 -53.65 33.53
C SER A 7 -24.68 -53.17 33.07
N ASP A 8 -24.43 -53.19 31.76
CA ASP A 8 -23.35 -52.42 31.15
C ASP A 8 -23.72 -50.95 31.30
N ASP A 9 -23.36 -50.35 32.45
CA ASP A 9 -23.31 -48.90 32.59
C ASP A 9 -22.19 -48.42 31.70
N VAL A 10 -22.53 -47.99 30.47
CA VAL A 10 -21.61 -47.28 29.60
C VAL A 10 -21.32 -45.99 30.36
N GLU A 11 -20.10 -45.87 30.87
CA GLU A 11 -19.62 -44.68 31.58
C GLU A 11 -19.56 -43.56 30.53
N THR A 12 -20.55 -42.62 30.59
CA THR A 12 -20.56 -41.46 29.67
C THR A 12 -19.44 -40.53 30.02
N VAL A 13 -18.55 -40.26 29.06
CA VAL A 13 -17.44 -39.31 29.22
C VAL A 13 -17.97 -37.90 29.00
N LYS A 14 -17.87 -37.07 30.05
CA LYS A 14 -18.40 -35.72 30.02
C LYS A 14 -17.56 -34.83 29.11
N LEU A 15 -18.23 -34.05 28.25
CA LEU A 15 -17.58 -32.98 27.48
C LEU A 15 -17.11 -31.85 28.43
N GLU A 16 -15.88 -31.40 28.29
CA GLU A 16 -15.23 -30.34 29.08
C GLU A 16 -14.92 -29.07 28.28
N GLY A 17 -14.84 -29.18 26.95
CA GLY A 17 -14.61 -28.05 26.09
C GLY A 17 -14.56 -28.38 24.60
N VAL A 18 -14.59 -27.34 23.80
CA VAL A 18 -14.40 -27.41 22.34
C VAL A 18 -13.46 -26.30 21.84
N THR A 19 -12.70 -26.57 20.78
CA THR A 19 -11.86 -25.61 20.11
C THR A 19 -11.99 -25.72 18.60
N LEU A 20 -11.76 -24.61 17.89
CA LEU A 20 -11.71 -24.55 16.43
C LEU A 20 -10.33 -24.20 15.93
N ALA A 21 -9.96 -24.78 14.81
CA ALA A 21 -8.78 -24.42 14.04
C ALA A 21 -9.10 -24.38 12.53
N PRO A 22 -8.70 -23.31 11.84
CA PRO A 22 -8.16 -22.05 12.35
C PRO A 22 -9.21 -21.18 13.07
N THR A 23 -8.77 -20.21 13.90
CA THR A 23 -9.65 -19.25 14.58
C THR A 23 -9.94 -17.99 13.76
N THR A 24 -9.17 -17.78 12.69
CA THR A 24 -9.35 -16.70 11.72
C THR A 24 -9.08 -17.21 10.32
N VAL A 25 -9.86 -16.76 9.34
CA VAL A 25 -9.73 -17.12 7.92
C VAL A 25 -9.92 -15.88 7.05
N SER A 26 -9.05 -15.70 6.07
CA SER A 26 -9.17 -14.70 5.01
C SER A 26 -9.39 -15.43 3.68
N MET A 27 -10.42 -15.04 2.92
CA MET A 27 -10.87 -15.76 1.72
C MET A 27 -11.22 -14.76 0.61
N LEU A 28 -11.08 -15.21 -0.63
CA LEU A 28 -11.69 -14.58 -1.80
C LEU A 28 -13.10 -15.16 -2.03
N PRO A 29 -14.00 -14.46 -2.73
CA PRO A 29 -15.32 -14.97 -3.05
C PRO A 29 -15.25 -16.34 -3.77
N ALA A 30 -16.15 -17.23 -3.42
CA ALA A 30 -16.26 -18.61 -3.89
C ALA A 30 -15.15 -19.58 -3.39
N GLU A 31 -14.19 -19.14 -2.60
CA GLU A 31 -13.26 -20.05 -1.93
C GLU A 31 -13.95 -20.85 -0.80
N THR A 32 -13.37 -21.99 -0.47
CA THR A 32 -13.83 -22.83 0.64
C THR A 32 -12.68 -23.17 1.59
N THR A 33 -12.99 -23.27 2.88
CA THR A 33 -12.03 -23.65 3.92
C THR A 33 -12.67 -24.61 4.92
N GLN A 34 -11.98 -25.69 5.27
CA GLN A 34 -12.42 -26.64 6.28
C GLN A 34 -12.01 -26.17 7.68
N LEU A 35 -12.96 -25.98 8.57
CA LEU A 35 -12.72 -25.79 10.00
C LEU A 35 -12.63 -27.17 10.70
N THR A 36 -11.65 -27.30 11.58
CA THR A 36 -11.46 -28.51 12.39
C THR A 36 -11.94 -28.24 13.81
N LEU A 37 -12.99 -28.97 14.22
CA LEU A 37 -13.48 -28.99 15.59
C LEU A 37 -12.67 -30.03 16.40
N THR A 38 -12.18 -29.62 17.55
CA THR A 38 -11.60 -30.53 18.55
C THR A 38 -12.43 -30.49 19.83
N VAL A 39 -12.86 -31.65 20.30
CA VAL A 39 -13.60 -31.82 21.57
C VAL A 39 -12.64 -32.29 22.67
N GLN A 40 -12.90 -31.93 23.91
CA GLN A 40 -12.09 -32.33 25.07
C GLN A 40 -13.00 -32.92 26.17
N PRO A 41 -12.64 -34.10 26.66
CA PRO A 41 -11.66 -35.06 26.11
C PRO A 41 -12.09 -35.61 24.74
N GLU A 42 -11.18 -36.17 23.95
CA GLU A 42 -11.41 -36.63 22.56
C GLU A 42 -12.52 -37.69 22.46
N ASN A 43 -12.72 -38.48 23.53
CA ASN A 43 -13.72 -39.52 23.65
C ASN A 43 -15.00 -39.05 24.39
N ALA A 44 -15.22 -37.72 24.49
CA ALA A 44 -16.41 -37.18 25.14
C ALA A 44 -17.68 -37.54 24.38
N ASP A 45 -18.78 -37.84 25.13
CA ASP A 45 -20.05 -38.12 24.55
C ASP A 45 -20.85 -36.83 24.27
N TYR A 46 -21.30 -36.66 23.01
CA TYR A 46 -22.19 -35.57 22.60
C TYR A 46 -23.15 -36.04 21.50
N ASP A 47 -24.32 -35.41 21.44
CA ASP A 47 -25.41 -35.84 20.57
C ASP A 47 -25.40 -35.12 19.21
N ALA A 48 -25.01 -33.85 19.19
CA ALA A 48 -25.06 -33.02 17.99
C ALA A 48 -23.97 -31.95 17.99
N ILE A 49 -23.58 -31.57 16.78
CA ILE A 49 -22.73 -30.41 16.49
C ILE A 49 -23.60 -29.44 15.69
N LEU A 50 -23.73 -28.20 16.14
CA LEU A 50 -24.46 -27.15 15.43
C LEU A 50 -23.46 -26.11 14.91
N TRP A 51 -23.43 -25.97 13.59
CA TRP A 51 -22.68 -24.94 12.90
C TRP A 51 -23.59 -23.79 12.49
N THR A 52 -23.17 -22.56 12.69
CA THR A 52 -23.93 -21.37 12.29
C THR A 52 -22.99 -20.27 11.78
N SER A 53 -23.47 -19.44 10.85
CA SER A 53 -22.87 -18.19 10.45
C SER A 53 -23.73 -17.04 10.96
N ASP A 54 -23.13 -15.99 11.52
CA ASP A 54 -23.85 -14.77 11.90
C ASP A 54 -24.16 -13.86 10.69
N ASN A 55 -23.55 -14.15 9.52
CA ASN A 55 -23.79 -13.43 8.27
C ASN A 55 -23.62 -14.33 7.03
N GLU A 56 -24.67 -15.07 6.70
CA GLU A 56 -24.67 -15.98 5.54
C GLU A 56 -24.54 -15.26 4.19
N ALA A 57 -24.79 -13.95 4.12
CA ALA A 57 -24.55 -13.17 2.92
C ALA A 57 -23.05 -12.99 2.64
N VAL A 58 -22.19 -13.14 3.65
CA VAL A 58 -20.73 -13.05 3.53
C VAL A 58 -20.08 -14.43 3.49
N ALA A 59 -20.43 -15.32 4.41
CA ALA A 59 -19.90 -16.68 4.45
C ALA A 59 -20.94 -17.65 5.01
N THR A 60 -21.05 -18.82 4.39
CA THR A 60 -21.89 -19.94 4.87
C THR A 60 -21.01 -21.04 5.43
N VAL A 61 -21.61 -21.93 6.24
CA VAL A 61 -20.97 -23.14 6.77
C VAL A 61 -21.93 -24.33 6.65
N ASP A 62 -21.41 -25.49 6.28
CA ASP A 62 -22.18 -26.72 6.23
C ASP A 62 -22.09 -27.53 7.55
N GLU A 63 -22.79 -28.64 7.61
CA GLU A 63 -22.83 -29.53 8.77
C GLU A 63 -21.48 -30.21 9.08
N ALA A 64 -20.55 -30.21 8.12
CA ALA A 64 -19.20 -30.74 8.26
C ALA A 64 -18.18 -29.69 8.69
N GLY A 65 -18.59 -28.41 8.81
CA GLY A 65 -17.70 -27.31 9.13
C GLY A 65 -16.92 -26.76 7.92
N LEU A 66 -17.38 -27.05 6.68
CA LEU A 66 -16.83 -26.46 5.47
C LEU A 66 -17.43 -25.06 5.28
N VAL A 67 -16.59 -24.04 5.36
CA VAL A 67 -16.95 -22.65 5.14
C VAL A 67 -16.86 -22.34 3.65
N THR A 68 -17.86 -21.63 3.11
CA THR A 68 -17.87 -21.11 1.73
C THR A 68 -18.00 -19.59 1.76
N ALA A 69 -17.06 -18.88 1.15
CA ALA A 69 -17.10 -17.44 0.98
C ALA A 69 -18.13 -17.05 -0.10
N VAL A 70 -19.03 -16.12 0.22
CA VAL A 70 -20.15 -15.70 -0.66
C VAL A 70 -19.88 -14.31 -1.24
N ALA A 71 -19.68 -13.31 -0.39
CA ALA A 71 -19.45 -11.93 -0.81
C ALA A 71 -18.56 -11.19 0.21
N ALA A 72 -17.97 -10.07 -0.22
CA ALA A 72 -17.09 -9.27 0.60
C ALA A 72 -17.73 -8.82 1.93
N GLY A 73 -16.94 -8.89 3.01
CA GLY A 73 -17.38 -8.53 4.35
C GLY A 73 -16.77 -9.40 5.43
N THR A 74 -17.38 -9.38 6.61
CA THR A 74 -16.97 -10.22 7.75
C THR A 74 -18.13 -11.06 8.26
N ALA A 75 -17.84 -12.28 8.70
CA ALA A 75 -18.77 -13.18 9.34
C ALA A 75 -18.04 -13.93 10.46
N ASN A 76 -18.77 -14.36 11.49
CA ASN A 76 -18.28 -15.29 12.49
C ASN A 76 -18.97 -16.64 12.29
N ILE A 77 -18.18 -17.67 12.08
CA ILE A 77 -18.64 -19.04 12.07
C ILE A 77 -18.54 -19.57 13.49
N ARG A 78 -19.66 -20.04 14.01
CA ARG A 78 -19.80 -20.60 15.35
C ARG A 78 -20.13 -22.08 15.29
N VAL A 79 -19.42 -22.83 16.12
CA VAL A 79 -19.80 -24.22 16.43
C VAL A 79 -20.30 -24.31 17.86
N GLU A 80 -21.38 -25.07 18.08
CA GLU A 80 -21.91 -25.38 19.39
C GLU A 80 -22.00 -26.90 19.57
N VAL A 81 -21.55 -27.38 20.74
CA VAL A 81 -21.64 -28.77 21.16
C VAL A 81 -22.05 -28.76 22.62
N LYS A 82 -23.28 -29.14 22.91
CA LYS A 82 -23.92 -28.98 24.24
C LYS A 82 -23.80 -27.52 24.74
N GLU A 83 -23.23 -27.31 25.92
CA GLU A 83 -23.04 -25.96 26.51
C GLU A 83 -21.78 -25.25 26.05
N PHE A 84 -20.91 -25.86 25.24
CA PHE A 84 -19.67 -25.29 24.77
C PHE A 84 -19.77 -24.73 23.36
N SER A 85 -19.02 -23.68 23.08
CA SER A 85 -18.93 -23.11 21.73
C SER A 85 -17.54 -22.58 21.43
N ALA A 86 -17.21 -22.53 20.12
CA ALA A 86 -16.01 -21.88 19.61
C ALA A 86 -16.34 -21.06 18.36
N LEU A 87 -15.50 -20.08 18.04
CA LEU A 87 -15.71 -19.14 16.94
C LEU A 87 -14.50 -19.15 16.00
N CYS A 88 -14.78 -18.96 14.71
CA CYS A 88 -13.80 -18.59 13.69
C CYS A 88 -14.25 -17.28 13.03
N ALA A 89 -13.40 -16.26 13.07
CA ALA A 89 -13.65 -15.01 12.35
C ALA A 89 -13.26 -15.18 10.87
N VAL A 90 -14.20 -14.91 9.97
CA VAL A 90 -14.02 -14.98 8.51
C VAL A 90 -14.06 -13.59 7.92
N THR A 91 -13.06 -13.26 7.12
CA THR A 91 -13.02 -12.06 6.28
C THR A 91 -13.05 -12.49 4.82
N VAL A 92 -14.03 -12.02 4.06
CA VAL A 92 -14.09 -12.21 2.61
C VAL A 92 -13.72 -10.88 1.94
N PHE A 93 -12.69 -10.91 1.13
CA PHE A 93 -12.17 -9.74 0.42
C PHE A 93 -13.03 -9.38 -0.81
N ALA A 94 -12.98 -8.10 -1.21
CA ALA A 94 -13.68 -7.62 -2.40
C ALA A 94 -12.93 -7.93 -3.71
N GLY A 95 -11.60 -8.11 -3.64
CA GLY A 95 -10.75 -8.40 -4.78
C GLY A 95 -10.81 -9.86 -5.23
N ASN A 96 -10.14 -10.14 -6.32
CA ASN A 96 -9.99 -11.49 -6.86
C ASN A 96 -8.56 -12.05 -6.69
N LYS A 97 -7.69 -11.28 -6.02
CA LYS A 97 -6.31 -11.65 -5.68
C LYS A 97 -5.94 -11.23 -4.26
N LEU A 98 -5.09 -12.00 -3.62
CA LEU A 98 -4.39 -11.61 -2.38
C LEU A 98 -2.98 -11.09 -2.71
N ALA A 99 -2.35 -10.43 -1.75
CA ALA A 99 -1.05 -9.79 -1.89
C ALA A 99 0.06 -10.70 -2.43
N ASP A 100 0.07 -11.99 -2.04
CA ASP A 100 1.04 -13.00 -2.49
C ASP A 100 1.07 -13.19 -4.03
N ASN A 101 -0.01 -12.82 -4.72
CA ASN A 101 -0.17 -12.97 -6.15
C ASN A 101 -0.13 -11.61 -6.88
N ALA A 102 0.30 -10.56 -6.22
CA ALA A 102 0.34 -9.21 -6.77
C ALA A 102 1.19 -9.12 -8.04
N GLN A 103 0.73 -8.31 -8.97
CA GLN A 103 1.45 -7.96 -10.19
C GLN A 103 1.43 -6.45 -10.41
N VAL A 104 2.43 -5.93 -11.10
CA VAL A 104 2.44 -4.52 -11.52
C VAL A 104 1.23 -4.23 -12.41
N GLY A 105 0.50 -3.17 -12.06
CA GLY A 105 -0.73 -2.77 -12.73
C GLY A 105 -2.02 -3.28 -12.05
N ASP A 106 -1.93 -4.19 -11.09
CA ASP A 106 -3.10 -4.62 -10.31
C ASP A 106 -3.68 -3.45 -9.51
N PHE A 107 -5.01 -3.43 -9.37
CA PHE A 107 -5.71 -2.41 -8.58
C PHE A 107 -5.75 -2.82 -7.11
N TYR A 108 -5.30 -1.93 -6.24
CA TYR A 108 -5.29 -2.12 -4.80
C TYR A 108 -6.56 -1.56 -4.16
N LEU A 109 -7.24 -2.36 -3.36
CA LEU A 109 -8.53 -2.03 -2.77
C LEU A 109 -8.40 -1.58 -1.31
N ALA A 110 -9.44 -0.93 -0.78
CA ALA A 110 -9.46 -0.41 0.59
C ALA A 110 -9.43 -1.51 1.67
N ASP A 111 -9.69 -2.76 1.34
CA ASP A 111 -9.60 -3.90 2.24
C ASP A 111 -8.24 -4.63 2.18
N GLY A 112 -7.32 -4.16 1.34
CA GLY A 112 -5.98 -4.74 1.15
C GLY A 112 -5.92 -5.88 0.13
N SER A 113 -7.05 -6.26 -0.46
CA SER A 113 -7.07 -7.20 -1.59
C SER A 113 -6.75 -6.48 -2.91
N LEU A 114 -6.58 -7.27 -3.96
CA LEU A 114 -6.25 -6.79 -5.29
C LEU A 114 -7.33 -7.21 -6.30
N LEU A 115 -7.50 -6.39 -7.34
CA LEU A 115 -8.12 -6.81 -8.59
C LEU A 115 -7.05 -6.92 -9.66
N ASP A 116 -7.07 -8.04 -10.36
CA ASP A 116 -6.23 -8.24 -11.54
C ASP A 116 -6.45 -7.12 -12.55
N ARG A 117 -5.38 -6.60 -13.13
CA ARG A 117 -5.42 -5.54 -14.14
C ARG A 117 -6.24 -5.91 -15.38
N GLU A 118 -6.42 -7.21 -15.66
CA GLU A 118 -7.23 -7.73 -16.76
C GLU A 118 -8.72 -7.89 -16.37
N THR A 119 -9.11 -7.50 -15.15
CA THR A 119 -10.49 -7.51 -14.68
C THR A 119 -11.35 -6.59 -15.55
N ASP A 120 -12.61 -6.95 -15.78
CA ASP A 120 -13.51 -6.14 -16.59
C ASP A 120 -13.77 -4.74 -15.99
N ALA A 121 -13.99 -3.77 -16.85
CA ALA A 121 -14.13 -2.36 -16.50
C ALA A 121 -15.27 -2.09 -15.48
N ALA A 122 -16.37 -2.83 -15.55
CA ALA A 122 -17.51 -2.62 -14.65
C ALA A 122 -17.16 -3.06 -13.22
N THR A 123 -16.47 -4.18 -13.07
CA THR A 123 -15.97 -4.68 -11.79
C THR A 123 -14.95 -3.72 -11.19
N ILE A 124 -13.95 -3.24 -11.96
CA ILE A 124 -12.96 -2.26 -11.49
C ILE A 124 -13.65 -0.98 -11.03
N THR A 125 -14.60 -0.46 -11.82
CA THR A 125 -15.32 0.77 -11.49
C THR A 125 -16.12 0.64 -10.18
N SER A 126 -16.72 -0.51 -9.93
CA SER A 126 -17.53 -0.74 -8.72
C SER A 126 -16.71 -1.05 -7.46
N ALA A 127 -15.48 -1.51 -7.60
CA ALA A 127 -14.66 -1.98 -6.48
C ALA A 127 -14.00 -0.86 -5.67
N ASN A 128 -14.06 0.40 -6.11
CA ASN A 128 -13.44 1.55 -5.44
C ASN A 128 -11.94 1.36 -5.17
N ALA A 129 -11.17 1.08 -6.23
CA ALA A 129 -9.73 0.97 -6.14
C ALA A 129 -9.10 2.26 -5.60
N ILE A 130 -8.21 2.13 -4.61
CA ILE A 130 -7.53 3.26 -3.95
C ILE A 130 -6.13 3.50 -4.49
N GLY A 131 -5.55 2.51 -5.19
CA GLY A 131 -4.22 2.60 -5.75
C GLY A 131 -3.95 1.57 -6.84
N ILE A 132 -2.76 1.66 -7.43
CA ILE A 132 -2.24 0.73 -8.44
C ILE A 132 -0.87 0.24 -7.98
N VAL A 133 -0.65 -1.07 -8.04
CA VAL A 133 0.64 -1.69 -7.74
C VAL A 133 1.66 -1.25 -8.79
N PHE A 134 2.73 -0.59 -8.38
CA PHE A 134 3.78 -0.15 -9.30
C PHE A 134 5.07 -0.95 -9.18
N THR A 135 5.29 -1.68 -8.09
CA THR A 135 6.38 -2.63 -7.98
C THR A 135 6.01 -3.78 -7.04
N THR A 136 6.45 -4.98 -7.38
CA THR A 136 6.43 -6.18 -6.53
C THR A 136 7.84 -6.66 -6.22
N ASP A 137 8.84 -5.89 -6.63
CA ASP A 137 10.23 -6.13 -6.27
C ASP A 137 10.50 -5.57 -4.87
N VAL A 138 10.47 -6.43 -3.87
CA VAL A 138 10.70 -6.06 -2.46
C VAL A 138 12.10 -5.51 -2.19
N THR A 139 13.06 -5.68 -3.11
CA THR A 139 14.38 -5.03 -3.02
C THR A 139 14.31 -3.54 -3.31
N ARG A 140 13.22 -3.09 -3.92
CA ARG A 140 12.90 -1.68 -4.20
C ARG A 140 12.05 -1.03 -3.11
N MET A 141 11.84 -1.70 -1.98
CA MET A 141 11.21 -1.14 -0.78
C MET A 141 12.29 -0.73 0.24
N GLY A 142 12.06 0.38 0.95
CA GLY A 142 12.92 0.80 2.05
C GLY A 142 12.94 -0.21 3.21
N GLU A 143 14.07 -0.34 3.91
CA GLU A 143 14.17 -1.30 5.03
C GLU A 143 13.20 -0.97 6.15
N ALA A 144 13.09 0.31 6.56
CA ALA A 144 12.15 0.73 7.60
C ALA A 144 10.68 0.44 7.24
N GLU A 145 10.33 0.49 5.95
CA GLU A 145 9.01 0.15 5.44
C GLU A 145 8.72 -1.35 5.57
N LYS A 146 9.67 -2.19 5.18
CA LYS A 146 9.57 -3.65 5.34
C LYS A 146 9.47 -4.06 6.81
N GLU A 147 10.24 -3.42 7.69
CA GLU A 147 10.17 -3.65 9.14
C GLU A 147 8.80 -3.24 9.70
N ALA A 148 8.23 -2.12 9.24
CA ALA A 148 6.91 -1.67 9.68
C ALA A 148 5.78 -2.64 9.29
N LEU A 149 5.85 -3.27 8.10
CA LEU A 149 4.93 -4.32 7.67
C LEU A 149 5.09 -5.58 8.53
N ARG A 150 6.32 -6.07 8.71
CA ARG A 150 6.59 -7.25 9.55
C ARG A 150 6.17 -7.06 11.00
N ALA A 151 6.28 -5.84 11.54
CA ALA A 151 5.77 -5.52 12.88
C ALA A 151 4.25 -5.67 13.00
N LYS A 152 3.52 -5.62 11.88
CA LYS A 152 2.08 -5.92 11.77
C LYS A 152 1.79 -7.37 11.38
N SER A 153 2.80 -8.24 11.35
CA SER A 153 2.73 -9.63 10.86
C SER A 153 2.32 -9.72 9.38
N VAL A 154 2.75 -8.74 8.58
CA VAL A 154 2.56 -8.70 7.12
C VAL A 154 3.93 -8.87 6.45
N GLU A 155 4.05 -9.87 5.57
CA GLU A 155 5.21 -9.96 4.69
C GLU A 155 5.13 -8.86 3.62
N PRO A 156 6.24 -8.17 3.30
CA PRO A 156 6.26 -7.17 2.24
C PRO A 156 6.02 -7.79 0.86
N HIS A 157 5.10 -7.23 0.08
CA HIS A 157 4.78 -7.70 -1.27
C HIS A 157 5.08 -6.66 -2.36
N GLY A 158 5.10 -5.37 -2.02
CA GLY A 158 5.35 -4.32 -2.99
C GLY A 158 4.86 -2.94 -2.56
N LEU A 159 4.78 -2.05 -3.54
CA LEU A 159 4.37 -0.67 -3.37
C LEU A 159 3.20 -0.32 -4.30
N VAL A 160 2.33 0.52 -3.78
CA VAL A 160 1.13 1.03 -4.45
C VAL A 160 1.22 2.54 -4.57
N ILE A 161 0.88 3.10 -5.74
CA ILE A 161 0.66 4.53 -5.92
C ILE A 161 -0.83 4.84 -5.87
N ALA A 162 -1.21 5.89 -5.14
CA ALA A 162 -2.60 6.29 -5.02
C ALA A 162 -3.23 6.68 -6.36
N THR A 163 -4.47 6.30 -6.60
CA THR A 163 -5.25 6.75 -7.76
C THR A 163 -5.70 8.20 -7.64
N ARG A 164 -5.74 8.76 -6.42
CA ARG A 164 -6.09 10.15 -6.10
C ARG A 164 -4.89 10.94 -5.59
N THR A 165 -4.97 12.26 -5.70
CA THR A 165 -4.12 13.21 -4.96
C THR A 165 -4.80 13.59 -3.64
N PRO A 166 -4.03 13.99 -2.60
CA PRO A 166 -4.61 14.64 -1.42
C PRO A 166 -5.41 15.87 -1.83
N ARG A 167 -6.60 16.01 -1.24
CA ARG A 167 -7.56 17.09 -1.52
C ARG A 167 -7.96 17.15 -3.01
N GLN A 168 -7.99 18.34 -3.60
CA GLN A 168 -8.36 18.52 -5.00
C GLN A 168 -7.15 18.61 -5.92
N VAL A 169 -7.33 18.33 -7.20
CA VAL A 169 -6.27 18.37 -8.23
C VAL A 169 -5.55 19.72 -8.32
N THR A 170 -6.21 20.79 -7.91
CA THR A 170 -5.67 22.15 -7.90
C THR A 170 -4.89 22.51 -6.64
N ASP A 171 -4.89 21.63 -5.62
CA ASP A 171 -4.20 21.90 -4.37
C ASP A 171 -2.72 21.61 -4.54
N LEU A 172 -1.92 22.66 -4.35
CA LEU A 172 -0.47 22.62 -4.41
C LEU A 172 0.12 22.87 -3.03
N PHE A 173 1.22 22.21 -2.72
CA PHE A 173 1.79 22.17 -1.38
C PHE A 173 3.23 22.63 -1.42
N TYR A 174 3.64 23.42 -0.42
CA TYR A 174 5.06 23.64 -0.12
C TYR A 174 5.68 22.33 0.36
N TRP A 175 6.94 22.12 0.05
CA TRP A 175 7.67 21.04 0.70
C TRP A 175 7.90 21.38 2.18
N TYR A 176 8.50 22.56 2.44
CA TYR A 176 8.65 23.17 3.77
C TYR A 176 8.57 24.70 3.68
N MET A 177 7.80 25.32 4.55
CA MET A 177 7.76 26.77 4.69
C MET A 177 7.13 27.19 6.03
N THR A 178 7.82 28.10 6.75
CA THR A 178 7.28 28.72 7.98
C THR A 178 6.38 29.93 7.67
N PRO A 179 5.63 30.46 8.65
CA PRO A 179 4.84 31.69 8.48
C PRO A 179 5.67 32.93 8.11
N ASP A 180 6.95 32.95 8.48
CA ASP A 180 7.88 34.03 8.17
C ASP A 180 8.56 33.85 6.80
N TYR A 181 8.06 32.96 5.96
CA TYR A 181 8.56 32.62 4.63
C TYR A 181 9.99 32.02 4.63
N ASP A 182 10.41 31.41 5.74
CA ASP A 182 11.64 30.63 5.77
C ASP A 182 11.35 29.22 5.22
N SER A 183 12.06 28.85 4.16
CA SER A 183 11.98 27.53 3.51
C SER A 183 13.24 26.70 3.74
N SER A 184 14.20 27.20 4.51
CA SER A 184 15.44 26.51 4.83
C SER A 184 15.27 25.65 6.07
N ARG A 185 15.52 24.34 5.93
CA ARG A 185 15.49 23.39 7.03
C ARG A 185 16.51 22.28 6.81
N ASP A 186 17.40 22.14 7.77
CA ASP A 186 18.40 21.07 7.78
C ASP A 186 17.83 19.80 8.43
N GLU A 187 17.46 18.83 7.60
CA GLU A 187 17.00 17.52 8.05
C GLU A 187 18.13 16.58 8.43
N SER A 188 19.41 16.89 8.10
CA SER A 188 20.56 16.09 8.54
C SER A 188 20.74 16.12 10.06
N GLU A 189 20.24 17.16 10.75
CA GLU A 189 20.17 17.24 12.21
C GLU A 189 19.39 16.05 12.85
N ILE A 190 18.46 15.45 12.12
CA ILE A 190 17.69 14.26 12.55
C ILE A 190 18.12 13.00 11.77
N GLY A 191 19.32 13.01 11.18
CA GLY A 191 19.91 11.87 10.49
C GLY A 191 19.32 11.55 9.13
N LEU A 192 18.66 12.52 8.48
CA LEU A 192 18.15 12.34 7.12
C LEU A 192 19.15 12.86 6.10
N PRO A 193 19.37 12.13 4.99
CA PRO A 193 20.41 12.47 4.03
C PRO A 193 20.03 13.69 3.18
N LYS A 194 21.01 14.46 2.78
CA LYS A 194 20.92 15.40 1.67
C LYS A 194 21.62 14.79 0.46
N LEU A 195 20.94 14.70 -0.66
CA LEU A 195 21.53 14.13 -1.87
C LEU A 195 22.73 14.97 -2.37
N TRP A 196 22.69 16.28 -2.11
CA TRP A 196 23.78 17.21 -2.51
C TRP A 196 25.09 16.99 -1.77
N ASP A 197 25.06 16.54 -0.52
CA ASP A 197 26.28 16.27 0.25
C ASP A 197 27.13 15.15 -0.37
N ASN A 198 26.51 14.34 -1.25
CA ASN A 198 27.18 13.27 -1.99
C ASN A 198 27.34 13.60 -3.50
N PHE A 199 26.96 14.82 -3.91
CA PHE A 199 27.14 15.27 -5.27
C PHE A 199 28.56 15.83 -5.43
N GLU A 200 29.35 15.15 -6.24
CA GLU A 200 30.65 15.66 -6.65
C GLU A 200 30.56 16.21 -8.08
N GLU A 201 30.87 17.50 -8.25
CA GLU A 201 31.00 18.10 -9.59
C GLU A 201 32.18 17.48 -10.31
N GLY A 202 31.99 17.10 -11.58
CA GLY A 202 33.10 16.63 -12.42
C GLY A 202 32.63 15.63 -13.49
N GLU A 203 33.44 15.52 -14.54
CA GLU A 203 33.22 14.59 -15.64
C GLU A 203 33.12 13.14 -15.11
N GLY A 204 32.01 12.43 -15.42
CA GLY A 204 31.73 11.06 -14.98
C GLY A 204 31.01 10.93 -13.62
N LYS A 205 30.70 12.05 -12.95
CA LYS A 205 29.97 12.05 -11.67
C LYS A 205 28.45 11.98 -11.83
N GLU A 206 27.94 12.23 -13.01
CA GLU A 206 26.53 12.14 -13.38
C GLU A 206 25.94 10.74 -13.11
N HIS A 207 26.73 9.67 -13.37
CA HIS A 207 26.30 8.29 -13.10
C HIS A 207 26.17 8.01 -11.61
N GLU A 208 27.11 8.52 -10.80
CA GLU A 208 27.06 8.37 -9.33
C GLU A 208 25.81 9.08 -8.79
N THR A 209 25.54 10.31 -9.26
CA THR A 209 24.36 11.08 -8.86
C THR A 209 23.06 10.37 -9.27
N TYR A 210 23.01 9.82 -10.50
CA TYR A 210 21.85 9.02 -10.94
C TYR A 210 21.63 7.81 -10.02
N ALA A 211 22.70 7.08 -9.71
CA ALA A 211 22.62 5.91 -8.83
C ALA A 211 22.12 6.28 -7.43
N LEU A 212 22.57 7.41 -6.86
CA LEU A 212 22.08 7.91 -5.56
C LEU A 212 20.57 8.17 -5.60
N VAL A 213 20.09 8.90 -6.60
CA VAL A 213 18.67 9.24 -6.73
C VAL A 213 17.83 8.00 -7.02
N ASN A 214 18.31 7.13 -7.92
CA ASN A 214 17.62 5.89 -8.27
C ASN A 214 17.49 4.91 -7.09
N ASN A 215 18.44 4.94 -6.17
CA ASN A 215 18.48 4.07 -5.00
C ASN A 215 17.98 4.77 -3.72
N ASP A 216 17.46 5.99 -3.82
CA ASP A 216 16.77 6.65 -2.72
C ASP A 216 15.35 6.06 -2.59
N LEU A 217 15.22 5.04 -1.73
CA LEU A 217 14.01 4.24 -1.54
C LEU A 217 13.36 4.44 -0.16
N GLU A 218 13.98 5.25 0.71
CA GLU A 218 13.60 5.38 2.12
C GLU A 218 12.50 6.43 2.37
N GLY A 219 11.61 6.68 1.39
CA GLY A 219 10.51 7.64 1.53
C GLY A 219 9.70 7.43 2.80
N TYR A 220 9.32 6.19 3.13
CA TYR A 220 8.59 5.87 4.36
C TYR A 220 9.35 6.29 5.62
N LYS A 221 10.61 5.88 5.76
CA LYS A 221 11.47 6.23 6.90
C LYS A 221 11.54 7.73 7.14
N TYR A 222 11.73 8.49 6.08
CA TYR A 222 11.88 9.93 6.14
C TYR A 222 10.59 10.64 6.55
N ASN A 223 9.46 10.21 6.02
CA ASN A 223 8.14 10.71 6.43
C ASN A 223 7.90 10.44 7.91
N MET A 224 8.24 9.24 8.41
CA MET A 224 8.06 8.89 9.83
C MET A 224 9.01 9.71 10.72
N ALA A 225 10.27 9.93 10.33
CA ALA A 225 11.21 10.77 11.06
C ALA A 225 10.69 12.21 11.23
N ILE A 226 10.16 12.83 10.18
CA ILE A 226 9.56 14.17 10.28
C ILE A 226 8.37 14.16 11.25
N ARG A 227 7.49 13.18 11.16
CA ARG A 227 6.30 13.08 12.03
C ARG A 227 6.66 12.91 13.52
N THR A 228 7.83 12.35 13.82
CA THR A 228 8.30 12.10 15.21
C THR A 228 9.30 13.15 15.68
N GLU A 229 10.39 13.38 14.95
CA GLU A 229 11.50 14.24 15.38
C GLU A 229 11.24 15.74 15.11
N ARG A 230 10.38 16.06 14.14
CA ARG A 230 9.93 17.41 13.79
C ARG A 230 8.44 17.61 14.05
N LYS A 231 7.88 16.91 15.01
CA LYS A 231 6.44 16.83 15.28
C LYS A 231 5.77 18.20 15.36
N ALA A 232 6.35 19.17 16.05
CA ALA A 232 5.76 20.49 16.19
C ALA A 232 5.61 21.24 14.85
N ASP A 233 6.64 21.20 14.01
CA ASP A 233 6.64 21.83 12.68
C ASP A 233 5.70 21.08 11.73
N PHE A 234 5.64 19.75 11.85
CA PHE A 234 4.72 18.91 11.09
C PHE A 234 3.25 19.19 11.46
N GLU A 235 2.92 19.24 12.75
CA GLU A 235 1.56 19.54 13.23
C GLU A 235 1.14 20.99 12.89
N ALA A 236 2.09 21.94 12.89
CA ALA A 236 1.87 23.30 12.44
C ALA A 236 1.67 23.42 10.90
N GLY A 237 1.95 22.36 10.14
CA GLY A 237 1.78 22.32 8.69
C GLY A 237 2.94 22.92 7.90
N TYR A 238 4.11 23.14 8.53
CA TYR A 238 5.28 23.69 7.81
C TYR A 238 5.85 22.71 6.79
N TYR A 239 5.68 21.41 7.01
CA TYR A 239 5.96 20.33 6.05
C TYR A 239 4.72 20.03 5.19
N GLY A 240 4.32 20.97 4.36
CA GLY A 240 3.04 20.92 3.65
C GLY A 240 2.81 19.68 2.81
N ALA A 241 3.78 19.27 2.00
CA ALA A 241 3.68 18.08 1.14
C ALA A 241 3.61 16.78 1.96
N ILE A 242 4.43 16.68 3.02
CA ILE A 242 4.47 15.50 3.91
C ILE A 242 3.18 15.41 4.71
N LYS A 243 2.67 16.56 5.19
CA LYS A 243 1.40 16.61 5.92
C LYS A 243 0.22 16.28 5.01
N ALA A 244 0.20 16.77 3.79
CA ALA A 244 -0.82 16.41 2.81
C ALA A 244 -0.85 14.90 2.54
N ALA A 245 0.32 14.26 2.40
CA ALA A 245 0.42 12.82 2.25
C ALA A 245 -0.10 12.07 3.49
N ALA A 246 0.18 12.57 4.70
CA ALA A 246 -0.32 11.97 5.93
C ALA A 246 -1.84 12.17 6.12
N ASP A 247 -2.35 13.37 5.83
CA ASP A 247 -3.77 13.69 5.96
C ASP A 247 -4.63 12.98 4.91
N PHE A 248 -4.02 12.49 3.83
CA PHE A 248 -4.71 11.69 2.80
C PHE A 248 -5.35 10.43 3.37
N GLU A 249 -4.82 9.90 4.47
CA GLU A 249 -5.40 8.79 5.24
C GLU A 249 -6.85 9.08 5.70
N ILE A 250 -7.20 10.36 5.93
CA ILE A 250 -8.55 10.78 6.34
C ILE A 250 -9.52 10.69 5.15
N GLU A 251 -9.04 10.97 3.95
CA GLU A 251 -9.86 10.97 2.73
C GLU A 251 -9.97 9.58 2.09
N VAL A 252 -8.87 8.84 2.14
CA VAL A 252 -8.71 7.50 1.57
C VAL A 252 -7.98 6.64 2.60
N PRO A 253 -8.71 6.03 3.55
CA PRO A 253 -8.12 5.16 4.55
C PRO A 253 -7.33 4.02 3.90
N ALA A 254 -6.09 3.84 4.30
CA ALA A 254 -5.28 2.71 3.87
C ALA A 254 -5.65 1.45 4.67
N PRO A 255 -5.52 0.25 4.09
CA PRO A 255 -5.72 -1.00 4.81
C PRO A 255 -4.82 -1.11 6.04
N ALA A 256 -5.31 -1.69 7.13
CA ALA A 256 -4.54 -1.88 8.36
C ALA A 256 -3.25 -2.70 8.15
N ALA A 257 -3.27 -3.60 7.18
CA ALA A 257 -2.13 -4.43 6.77
C ALA A 257 -1.12 -3.71 5.85
N SER A 258 -1.24 -2.39 5.67
CA SER A 258 -0.30 -1.57 4.89
C SER A 258 0.53 -0.65 5.78
N THR A 259 1.49 0.06 5.20
CA THR A 259 2.28 1.09 5.91
C THR A 259 1.49 2.36 6.21
N GLY A 260 0.32 2.56 5.56
CA GLY A 260 -0.33 3.86 5.43
C GLY A 260 0.35 4.74 4.37
N TRP A 261 -0.31 5.86 4.05
CA TRP A 261 0.14 6.75 2.98
C TRP A 261 1.31 7.65 3.40
N TYR A 262 2.25 7.86 2.46
CA TYR A 262 3.40 8.75 2.64
C TYR A 262 3.85 9.38 1.32
N LEU A 263 4.66 10.44 1.39
CA LEU A 263 5.27 11.11 0.23
C LEU A 263 6.43 10.25 -0.30
N PRO A 264 6.40 9.77 -1.55
CA PRO A 264 7.44 8.91 -2.10
C PRO A 264 8.78 9.63 -2.26
N SER A 265 9.87 8.87 -2.22
CA SER A 265 11.19 9.33 -2.65
C SER A 265 11.30 9.38 -4.17
N ALA A 266 12.38 9.99 -4.68
CA ALA A 266 12.63 10.07 -6.13
C ALA A 266 12.85 8.69 -6.75
N GLY A 267 13.54 7.77 -6.06
CA GLY A 267 13.76 6.40 -6.55
C GLY A 267 12.45 5.61 -6.65
N GLN A 268 11.52 5.79 -5.71
CA GLN A 268 10.20 5.19 -5.78
C GLN A 268 9.38 5.78 -6.95
N TRP A 269 9.49 7.08 -7.22
CA TRP A 269 8.90 7.66 -8.42
C TRP A 269 9.52 7.12 -9.72
N PHE A 270 10.83 6.84 -9.72
CA PHE A 270 11.47 6.21 -10.88
C PHE A 270 10.88 4.83 -11.16
N ASP A 271 10.53 4.07 -10.13
CA ASP A 271 9.85 2.78 -10.32
C ASP A 271 8.42 2.93 -10.85
N VAL A 272 7.67 3.95 -10.43
CA VAL A 272 6.37 4.28 -11.05
C VAL A 272 6.54 4.56 -12.54
N LEU A 273 7.51 5.38 -12.91
CA LEU A 273 7.75 5.75 -14.31
C LEU A 273 8.19 4.55 -15.15
N ARG A 274 9.09 3.71 -14.66
CA ARG A 274 9.54 2.50 -15.37
C ARG A 274 8.41 1.49 -15.54
N ASN A 275 7.75 1.17 -14.45
CA ASN A 275 6.91 -0.01 -14.38
C ASN A 275 5.48 0.26 -14.87
N LEU A 276 4.94 1.46 -14.67
CA LEU A 276 3.60 1.82 -15.14
C LEU A 276 3.62 2.60 -16.44
N ALA A 277 4.58 3.52 -16.63
CA ALA A 277 4.63 4.37 -17.83
C ALA A 277 5.62 3.88 -18.89
N GLY A 278 6.42 2.85 -18.61
CA GLY A 278 7.39 2.29 -19.56
C GLY A 278 8.53 3.23 -19.93
N VAL A 279 8.87 4.19 -19.03
CA VAL A 279 9.96 5.14 -19.28
C VAL A 279 11.31 4.42 -19.16
N GLU A 280 12.13 4.52 -20.19
CA GLU A 280 13.49 3.99 -20.17
C GLU A 280 14.42 4.95 -19.41
N LEU A 281 14.38 4.89 -18.07
CA LEU A 281 15.29 5.64 -17.23
C LEU A 281 16.67 4.99 -17.24
N SER A 282 17.66 5.69 -17.78
CA SER A 282 19.04 5.22 -17.85
C SER A 282 20.00 6.33 -17.43
N ASP A 283 21.23 5.94 -17.09
CA ASP A 283 22.35 6.80 -16.78
C ASP A 283 23.38 6.85 -17.91
N THR A 284 23.06 6.27 -19.08
CA THR A 284 23.95 6.24 -20.22
C THR A 284 23.63 7.40 -21.17
N GLU A 285 24.68 8.06 -21.67
CA GLU A 285 24.54 9.05 -22.72
C GLU A 285 23.87 8.42 -23.95
N SER A 286 22.65 8.82 -24.17
CA SER A 286 21.87 8.53 -25.37
C SER A 286 21.17 9.82 -25.78
N SER A 287 20.62 9.85 -27.00
CA SER A 287 19.77 10.98 -27.43
C SER A 287 18.52 11.17 -26.56
N PHE A 288 18.33 10.35 -25.55
CA PHE A 288 17.17 10.30 -24.64
C PHE A 288 17.51 10.64 -23.18
N PHE A 289 18.78 10.87 -22.85
CA PHE A 289 19.22 11.21 -21.51
C PHE A 289 20.07 12.48 -21.53
N LEU A 290 19.73 13.43 -20.66
CA LEU A 290 20.51 14.63 -20.41
C LEU A 290 20.64 14.83 -18.91
N ILE A 291 21.85 15.16 -18.45
CA ILE A 291 22.12 15.67 -17.11
C ILE A 291 22.73 17.06 -17.27
N ASP A 292 22.33 18.01 -16.43
CA ASP A 292 22.98 19.31 -16.38
C ASP A 292 24.01 19.35 -15.24
N ASP A 293 24.80 20.43 -15.22
CA ASP A 293 25.86 20.67 -14.22
C ASP A 293 25.32 20.77 -12.78
N TYR A 294 23.98 20.77 -12.60
CA TYR A 294 23.29 20.87 -11.33
C TYR A 294 22.68 19.54 -10.87
N GLY A 295 22.98 18.42 -11.53
CA GLY A 295 22.44 17.11 -11.18
C GLY A 295 20.93 16.94 -11.46
N ASN A 296 20.39 17.72 -12.41
CA ASN A 296 19.05 17.50 -12.93
C ASN A 296 19.08 16.50 -14.08
N PHE A 297 18.09 15.61 -14.12
CA PHE A 297 17.97 14.56 -15.14
C PHE A 297 16.79 14.85 -16.06
N SER A 298 16.96 14.55 -17.35
CA SER A 298 15.90 14.65 -18.35
C SER A 298 15.96 13.45 -19.29
N TRP A 299 14.83 12.83 -19.53
CA TRP A 299 14.69 11.71 -20.48
C TRP A 299 13.59 12.01 -21.48
N MET A 300 13.76 11.58 -22.72
CA MET A 300 12.70 11.59 -23.71
C MET A 300 11.98 10.25 -23.71
N ASN A 301 10.68 10.26 -23.50
CA ASN A 301 9.83 9.07 -23.58
C ASN A 301 9.17 8.92 -24.97
N LYS A 302 8.72 7.71 -25.32
CA LYS A 302 8.03 7.39 -26.58
C LYS A 302 6.58 7.89 -26.64
N GLY A 303 6.04 8.40 -25.51
CA GLY A 303 4.66 8.90 -25.39
C GLY A 303 4.53 9.85 -24.20
N ARG A 304 3.39 10.49 -24.11
CA ARG A 304 3.11 11.38 -22.97
C ARG A 304 2.85 10.54 -21.72
N VAL A 305 3.67 10.74 -20.70
CA VAL A 305 3.63 9.95 -19.46
C VAL A 305 2.29 10.10 -18.74
N ASN A 306 1.74 11.31 -18.70
CA ASN A 306 0.43 11.55 -18.09
C ASN A 306 -0.70 10.77 -18.78
N ASP A 307 -0.67 10.64 -20.12
CA ASP A 307 -1.67 9.85 -20.85
C ASP A 307 -1.56 8.37 -20.50
N ILE A 308 -0.34 7.83 -20.45
CA ILE A 308 -0.10 6.40 -20.11
C ILE A 308 -0.53 6.13 -18.67
N LEU A 309 -0.16 6.99 -17.70
CA LEU A 309 -0.57 6.83 -16.31
C LEU A 309 -2.09 6.99 -16.13
N ASN A 310 -2.74 7.88 -16.91
CA ASN A 310 -4.20 8.00 -16.92
C ASN A 310 -4.88 6.76 -17.51
N GLU A 311 -4.27 6.12 -18.52
CA GLU A 311 -4.78 4.87 -19.08
C GLU A 311 -4.75 3.75 -18.04
N CYS A 312 -3.70 3.67 -17.20
CA CYS A 312 -3.67 2.73 -16.07
C CYS A 312 -4.86 2.91 -15.11
N MET A 313 -5.43 4.11 -15.02
CA MET A 313 -6.57 4.44 -14.15
C MET A 313 -7.91 4.53 -14.92
N ALA A 314 -7.95 4.18 -16.21
CA ALA A 314 -9.12 4.46 -17.06
C ALA A 314 -10.43 3.94 -16.46
N HIS A 315 -10.41 2.75 -15.89
CA HIS A 315 -11.58 2.07 -15.33
C HIS A 315 -11.82 2.33 -13.84
N VAL A 316 -10.92 3.03 -13.14
CA VAL A 316 -11.15 3.45 -11.77
C VAL A 316 -12.32 4.45 -11.73
N ALA A 317 -13.21 4.34 -10.74
CA ALA A 317 -14.36 5.23 -10.60
C ALA A 317 -13.91 6.70 -10.53
N ASP A 318 -14.67 7.61 -11.13
CA ASP A 318 -14.28 9.03 -11.26
C ASP A 318 -14.09 9.73 -9.90
N ASN A 319 -14.84 9.33 -8.88
CA ASN A 319 -14.68 9.85 -7.52
C ASN A 319 -13.48 9.23 -6.78
N MET A 320 -12.89 8.17 -7.32
CA MET A 320 -11.75 7.44 -6.76
C MET A 320 -10.44 7.69 -7.52
N LYS A 321 -10.42 8.56 -8.50
CA LYS A 321 -9.20 8.94 -9.23
C LYS A 321 -9.05 10.45 -9.37
N THR A 322 -7.80 10.88 -9.42
CA THR A 322 -7.40 12.22 -9.87
C THR A 322 -6.50 12.02 -11.09
N PRO A 323 -6.93 12.44 -12.28
CA PRO A 323 -6.11 12.32 -13.47
C PRO A 323 -4.76 13.02 -13.30
N TYR A 324 -3.72 12.46 -13.88
CA TYR A 324 -2.48 13.17 -14.16
C TYR A 324 -2.80 14.20 -15.22
N ALA A 325 -3.03 15.43 -14.78
CA ALA A 325 -3.44 16.54 -15.64
C ALA A 325 -2.37 17.61 -15.60
N SER A 326 -2.03 18.08 -16.76
CA SER A 326 -1.08 19.16 -16.89
C SER A 326 -1.71 20.46 -16.39
N LEU A 327 -1.25 20.97 -15.26
CA LEU A 327 -1.53 22.33 -14.80
C LEU A 327 -0.67 23.30 -15.64
N GLY A 328 -1.21 23.70 -16.80
CA GLY A 328 -0.45 24.42 -17.82
C GLY A 328 0.17 23.43 -18.82
N ASN A 329 1.50 23.34 -18.90
CA ASN A 329 2.21 22.47 -19.83
C ASN A 329 3.01 21.34 -19.14
N GLN A 330 2.96 21.24 -17.82
CA GLN A 330 3.81 20.34 -17.05
C GLN A 330 3.09 19.81 -15.81
N ASP A 331 3.22 18.49 -15.57
CA ASP A 331 2.83 17.85 -14.33
C ASP A 331 4.04 17.79 -13.39
N GLN A 332 3.89 18.31 -12.18
CA GLN A 332 4.99 18.47 -11.22
C GLN A 332 4.57 17.89 -9.87
N TYR A 333 5.38 16.95 -9.36
CA TYR A 333 5.13 16.25 -8.12
C TYR A 333 6.32 16.34 -7.19
N TRP A 334 6.08 16.75 -5.95
CA TRP A 334 7.07 16.66 -4.90
C TRP A 334 7.51 15.21 -4.67
N THR A 335 8.78 15.04 -4.40
CA THR A 335 9.31 13.83 -3.76
C THR A 335 9.78 14.17 -2.34
N TRP A 336 10.03 13.14 -1.53
CA TRP A 336 10.72 13.34 -0.27
C TRP A 336 12.17 13.80 -0.46
N SER A 337 12.86 13.40 -1.52
CA SER A 337 14.31 13.49 -1.71
C SER A 337 14.83 14.93 -1.59
N THR A 338 15.43 15.25 -0.44
CA THR A 338 16.06 16.57 -0.21
C THR A 338 17.40 16.64 -0.89
N VAL A 339 17.70 17.79 -1.49
CA VAL A 339 18.97 18.08 -2.16
C VAL A 339 19.85 18.92 -1.24
N SER A 340 19.28 19.97 -0.63
CA SER A 340 19.94 20.86 0.32
C SER A 340 18.95 21.33 1.39
N ASP A 341 19.34 22.24 2.27
CA ASP A 341 18.48 22.80 3.30
C ASP A 341 17.23 23.47 2.74
N ASP A 342 17.33 24.12 1.59
CA ASP A 342 16.26 24.87 0.96
C ASP A 342 15.69 24.24 -0.33
N GLN A 343 16.17 23.04 -0.73
CA GLN A 343 15.82 22.39 -1.98
C GLN A 343 15.41 20.94 -1.80
N ALA A 344 14.39 20.53 -2.57
CA ALA A 344 13.96 19.16 -2.67
C ALA A 344 13.69 18.78 -4.13
N ARG A 345 13.75 17.49 -4.44
CA ARG A 345 13.59 16.98 -5.79
C ARG A 345 12.11 16.85 -6.16
N ILE A 346 11.82 17.14 -7.41
CA ILE A 346 10.52 16.89 -8.02
C ILE A 346 10.65 15.89 -9.16
N ILE A 347 9.55 15.26 -9.49
CA ILE A 347 9.35 14.58 -10.77
C ILE A 347 8.38 15.42 -11.59
N MET A 348 8.74 15.62 -12.85
CA MET A 348 7.95 16.43 -13.78
C MET A 348 7.88 15.72 -15.13
N PHE A 349 6.74 15.77 -15.78
CA PHE A 349 6.58 15.35 -17.16
C PHE A 349 5.72 16.36 -17.93
N ASP A 350 6.07 16.58 -19.19
CA ASP A 350 5.47 17.60 -20.02
C ASP A 350 4.66 17.01 -21.19
N ASN A 351 4.02 17.92 -21.92
CA ASN A 351 3.23 17.56 -23.10
C ASN A 351 4.07 17.17 -24.33
N ALA A 352 5.41 17.34 -24.25
CA ALA A 352 6.34 17.02 -25.32
C ALA A 352 7.02 15.67 -25.14
N SER A 353 6.56 14.86 -24.19
CA SER A 353 7.08 13.52 -23.88
C SER A 353 8.44 13.53 -23.13
N PHE A 354 8.82 14.61 -22.48
CA PHE A 354 9.96 14.63 -21.60
C PHE A 354 9.55 14.31 -20.16
N VAL A 355 10.45 13.61 -19.48
CA VAL A 355 10.41 13.33 -18.04
C VAL A 355 11.61 13.99 -17.42
N TYR A 356 11.41 14.64 -16.30
CA TYR A 356 12.45 15.36 -15.58
C TYR A 356 12.49 14.92 -14.13
N SER A 357 13.70 14.78 -13.58
CA SER A 357 13.95 14.72 -12.15
C SER A 357 14.82 15.92 -11.78
N TRP A 358 14.17 16.99 -11.41
CA TRP A 358 14.79 18.27 -11.10
C TRP A 358 14.64 18.59 -9.62
N TRP A 359 15.38 19.57 -9.13
CA TRP A 359 15.22 20.12 -7.79
C TRP A 359 14.68 21.54 -7.84
N TYR A 360 13.91 21.89 -6.82
CA TYR A 360 13.33 23.22 -6.64
C TYR A 360 13.39 23.63 -5.17
N ARG A 361 13.34 24.93 -4.92
CA ARG A 361 13.28 25.43 -3.55
C ARG A 361 12.00 25.00 -2.87
N LYS A 362 12.10 24.63 -1.58
CA LYS A 362 11.04 24.04 -0.77
C LYS A 362 9.80 24.92 -0.63
N TYR A 363 9.90 26.23 -0.90
CA TYR A 363 8.77 27.17 -0.89
C TYR A 363 7.91 27.15 -2.17
N PHE A 364 8.34 26.52 -3.23
CA PHE A 364 7.47 26.33 -4.39
C PHE A 364 6.31 25.40 -4.04
N GLN A 365 5.24 25.51 -4.79
CA GLN A 365 4.03 24.73 -4.58
C GLN A 365 3.83 23.76 -5.74
N TRP A 366 3.87 22.46 -5.44
CA TRP A 366 3.68 21.40 -6.41
C TRP A 366 2.67 20.37 -5.91
N SER A 367 2.21 19.51 -6.80
CA SER A 367 1.28 18.42 -6.46
C SER A 367 1.95 17.37 -5.57
N VAL A 368 1.11 16.61 -4.89
CA VAL A 368 1.51 15.44 -4.10
C VAL A 368 0.77 14.22 -4.63
N ARG A 369 1.49 13.12 -4.84
CA ARG A 369 0.91 11.80 -5.08
C ARG A 369 1.52 10.84 -4.08
N THR A 370 0.68 10.15 -3.34
CA THR A 370 1.11 9.31 -2.21
C THR A 370 1.33 7.87 -2.63
N VAL A 371 2.17 7.19 -1.87
CA VAL A 371 2.41 5.75 -2.00
C VAL A 371 2.23 5.06 -0.66
N LEU A 372 2.08 3.74 -0.67
CA LEU A 372 2.10 2.88 0.50
C LEU A 372 2.77 1.55 0.18
N GLY A 373 3.28 0.86 1.22
CA GLY A 373 3.73 -0.52 1.16
C GLY A 373 2.66 -1.50 1.68
N PHE A 374 2.62 -2.68 1.09
CA PHE A 374 1.68 -3.74 1.44
C PHE A 374 2.34 -5.11 1.43
#